data_ae4352606ac7534be57e927648fb60ec
#
_entry.id   ae4352606ac7534be57e927648fb60ec
#
_cell.length_a   1.000
_cell.length_b   1.000
_cell.length_c   1.000
_cell.angle_alpha   90.00
_cell.angle_beta   90.00
_cell.angle_gamma   90.00
#
_symmetry.space_group_name_H-M   'P 1'
#
loop_
_entity.id
_entity.type
_entity.pdbx_description
1 polymer ?
#
loop_
_entity_poly.entity_id
_entity_poly.type
_entity_poly.pdbx_seq_one_letter_code
_entity_poly.pdbx_strand_id
1 'polypeptide(L)'
;MKKVPSTEGSLPAMPLHQLVNKVMIGLLPLAVSHKSFVINDVNPDVNVLADENMLAFVLGAMLNQTISATENECIRVEATSERCAIYISVKTISQFLYSDNGSGLKEMELAAAKIGAHVTILPSQCGMVVTCNFNKVLKAA
;
A
#
# COMPACT_ATOMS: atom_id res chain seq x y z
N MET A 1 -26.60 7.11 -15.43
CA MET A 1 -26.20 6.93 -15.45
C MET A 1 -25.74 6.51 -15.69
N LYS A 2 -25.68 6.25 -15.91
CA LYS A 2 -25.24 5.85 -16.09
C LYS A 2 -24.52 5.27 -16.34
N LYS A 3 -24.22 4.94 -16.55
CA LYS A 3 -23.54 4.47 -16.69
C LYS A 3 -22.88 3.92 -17.11
N VAL A 4 -22.69 3.60 -17.46
CA VAL A 4 -22.09 3.21 -17.85
C VAL A 4 -21.41 2.76 -18.29
N PRO A 5 -21.13 2.55 -18.54
CA PRO A 5 -20.43 2.00 -18.87
C PRO A 5 -19.61 1.71 -19.22
N SER A 6 -19.41 1.55 -19.52
CA SER A 6 -18.57 1.18 -19.96
C SER A 6 -17.68 1.10 -19.75
N THR A 7 -17.60 0.81 -19.54
CA THR A 7 -16.68 0.68 -19.17
C THR A 7 -16.13 -0.49 -19.10
N GLU A 8 -16.38 -1.31 -19.73
CA GLU A 8 -15.95 -2.41 -19.75
C GLU A 8 -14.58 -2.57 -19.67
N GLY A 9 -13.97 -3.16 -18.94
CA GLY A 9 -12.62 -3.36 -18.72
C GLY A 9 -11.93 -2.27 -18.05
N SER A 10 -12.55 -1.16 -17.86
CA SER A 10 -11.93 -0.07 -17.28
C SER A 10 -12.18 -0.01 -15.83
N LEU A 11 -11.21 0.27 -15.02
CA LEU A 11 -11.36 0.44 -13.59
C LEU A 11 -11.53 1.91 -13.28
N PRO A 12 -12.31 2.24 -12.28
CA PRO A 12 -12.48 3.63 -11.95
C PRO A 12 -11.19 4.21 -11.37
N ALA A 13 -10.91 5.44 -11.68
CA ALA A 13 -9.80 6.13 -11.06
C ALA A 13 -10.21 6.48 -9.65
N MET A 14 -9.35 6.25 -8.69
CA MET A 14 -9.65 6.61 -7.34
C MET A 14 -8.49 7.34 -6.70
N PRO A 15 -8.77 8.29 -5.81
CA PRO A 15 -7.69 9.01 -5.14
C PRO A 15 -7.00 8.09 -4.15
N LEU A 16 -5.73 7.89 -4.33
CA LEU A 16 -4.96 6.99 -3.49
C LEU A 16 -4.93 7.50 -2.06
N HIS A 17 -4.82 8.80 -1.88
CA HIS A 17 -4.76 9.39 -0.55
C HIS A 17 -5.98 9.00 0.29
N GLN A 18 -7.16 9.00 -0.32
CA GLN A 18 -8.37 8.63 0.39
C GLN A 18 -8.39 7.15 0.72
N LEU A 19 -7.90 6.31 -0.16
CA LEU A 19 -7.85 4.89 0.10
C LEU A 19 -6.90 4.59 1.26
N VAL A 20 -5.74 5.26 1.28
CA VAL A 20 -4.78 5.08 2.36
C VAL A 20 -5.41 5.53 3.69
N ASN A 21 -6.15 6.61 3.70
CA ASN A 21 -6.84 7.05 4.91
C ASN A 21 -7.83 6.01 5.43
N LYS A 22 -8.59 5.39 4.53
CA LYS A 22 -9.53 4.37 4.94
C LYS A 22 -8.82 3.18 5.56
N VAL A 23 -7.71 2.77 4.97
CA VAL A 23 -6.95 1.64 5.48
C VAL A 23 -6.35 2.00 6.84
N MET A 24 -5.83 3.22 6.97
CA MET A 24 -5.24 3.67 8.23
C MET A 24 -6.25 3.66 9.37
N ILE A 25 -7.46 4.11 9.08
CA ILE A 25 -8.50 4.13 10.11
C ILE A 25 -8.77 2.72 10.63
N GLY A 26 -8.79 1.76 9.73
CA GLY A 26 -9.02 0.37 10.14
C GLY A 26 -7.89 -0.22 10.97
N LEU A 27 -6.69 0.33 10.85
CA LEU A 27 -5.53 -0.18 11.57
C LEU A 27 -5.18 0.68 12.78
N LEU A 28 -5.95 1.70 13.08
CA LEU A 28 -5.66 2.59 14.17
C LEU A 28 -5.55 1.86 15.51
N PRO A 29 -6.44 0.92 15.86
CA PRO A 29 -6.27 0.24 17.14
C PRO A 29 -4.95 -0.53 17.23
N LEU A 30 -4.53 -1.13 16.13
CA LEU A 30 -3.27 -1.86 16.13
C LEU A 30 -2.10 -0.89 16.31
N ALA A 31 -2.12 0.24 15.61
CA ALA A 31 -1.07 1.23 15.73
C ALA A 31 -0.97 1.76 17.17
N VAL A 32 -2.11 2.03 17.78
CA VAL A 32 -2.14 2.51 19.15
C VAL A 32 -1.55 1.46 20.09
N SER A 33 -1.89 0.19 19.88
CA SER A 33 -1.37 -0.85 20.75
C SER A 33 0.14 -1.01 20.65
N HIS A 34 0.73 -0.63 19.52
CA HIS A 34 2.17 -0.67 19.35
C HIS A 34 2.81 0.70 19.60
N LYS A 35 2.03 1.68 20.04
CA LYS A 35 2.50 3.02 20.33
C LYS A 35 3.14 3.67 19.11
N SER A 36 2.58 3.35 17.95
CA SER A 36 3.08 3.85 16.69
C SER A 36 2.03 4.71 16.03
N PHE A 37 2.43 5.55 15.09
CA PHE A 37 1.46 6.28 14.31
C PHE A 37 1.86 6.27 12.85
N VAL A 38 0.86 6.42 12.00
CA VAL A 38 1.04 6.33 10.57
C VAL A 38 0.72 7.70 9.99
N ILE A 39 1.58 8.16 9.11
CA ILE A 39 1.39 9.43 8.44
C ILE A 39 1.09 9.15 6.99
N ASN A 40 -0.03 9.67 6.50
CA ASN A 40 -0.41 9.53 5.11
C ASN A 40 0.16 10.71 4.36
N ASP A 41 1.30 10.51 3.72
CA ASP A 41 1.98 11.54 3.01
C ASP A 41 1.80 11.36 1.51
N VAL A 42 0.74 10.73 1.09
CA VAL A 42 0.44 10.53 -0.31
C VAL A 42 -0.14 11.83 -0.86
N ASN A 43 0.38 12.27 -2.00
CA ASN A 43 -0.11 13.47 -2.63
C ASN A 43 -1.57 13.28 -3.03
N PRO A 44 -2.47 14.19 -2.66
CA PRO A 44 -3.89 14.01 -2.99
C PRO A 44 -4.18 13.97 -4.48
N ASP A 45 -3.25 14.40 -5.32
CA ASP A 45 -3.46 14.39 -6.75
C ASP A 45 -3.16 13.04 -7.38
N VAL A 46 -2.65 12.09 -6.65
CA VAL A 46 -2.32 10.79 -7.21
C VAL A 46 -3.59 9.95 -7.29
N ASN A 47 -3.92 9.52 -8.50
CA ASN A 47 -5.06 8.63 -8.70
C ASN A 47 -4.58 7.32 -9.26
N VAL A 48 -5.24 6.25 -8.91
CA VAL A 48 -4.86 4.92 -9.38
C VAL A 48 -6.04 4.27 -10.06
N LEU A 49 -5.74 3.42 -11.05
CA LEU A 49 -6.73 2.62 -11.71
C LEU A 49 -6.53 1.20 -11.22
N ALA A 50 -7.26 0.82 -10.23
CA ALA A 50 -7.13 -0.51 -9.65
C ALA A 50 -8.41 -0.87 -8.93
N ASP A 51 -8.59 -2.15 -8.69
CA ASP A 51 -9.70 -2.61 -7.89
C ASP A 51 -9.50 -2.11 -6.48
N GLU A 52 -10.44 -1.33 -5.99
CA GLU A 52 -10.30 -0.69 -4.69
C GLU A 52 -10.14 -1.71 -3.57
N ASN A 53 -10.93 -2.77 -3.58
CA ASN A 53 -10.86 -3.75 -2.51
C ASN A 53 -9.55 -4.51 -2.50
N MET A 54 -9.05 -4.84 -3.67
CA MET A 54 -7.79 -5.58 -3.76
C MET A 54 -6.62 -4.69 -3.35
N LEU A 55 -6.62 -3.44 -3.78
CA LEU A 55 -5.54 -2.53 -3.42
C LEU A 55 -5.59 -2.23 -1.91
N ALA A 56 -6.79 -2.08 -1.36
CA ALA A 56 -6.94 -1.88 0.07
C ALA A 56 -6.39 -3.06 0.85
N PHE A 57 -6.60 -4.27 0.34
CA PHE A 57 -6.08 -5.45 1.00
C PHE A 57 -4.55 -5.46 1.00
N VAL A 58 -3.95 -5.12 -0.13
CA VAL A 58 -2.49 -5.08 -0.22
C VAL A 58 -1.93 -3.99 0.71
N LEU A 59 -2.52 -2.80 0.69
CA LEU A 59 -2.05 -1.72 1.54
C LEU A 59 -2.24 -2.06 3.02
N GLY A 60 -3.37 -2.67 3.33
CA GLY A 60 -3.63 -3.10 4.70
C GLY A 60 -2.61 -4.12 5.17
N ALA A 61 -2.25 -5.06 4.29
CA ALA A 61 -1.26 -6.08 4.64
C ALA A 61 0.12 -5.44 4.85
N MET A 62 0.50 -4.50 3.97
CA MET A 62 1.78 -3.82 4.11
C MET A 62 1.86 -3.07 5.43
N LEU A 63 0.82 -2.32 5.76
CA LEU A 63 0.80 -1.54 6.99
C LEU A 63 0.69 -2.43 8.22
N ASN A 64 -0.14 -3.46 8.15
CA ASN A 64 -0.30 -4.37 9.27
C ASN A 64 1.02 -5.05 9.61
N GLN A 65 1.73 -5.54 8.61
CA GLN A 65 3.01 -6.20 8.82
C GLN A 65 4.03 -5.22 9.40
N THR A 66 4.04 -4.00 8.92
CA THR A 66 4.98 -3.00 9.38
C THR A 66 4.69 -2.58 10.83
N ILE A 67 3.41 -2.34 11.15
CA ILE A 67 3.03 -1.95 12.49
C ILE A 67 3.33 -3.09 13.47
N SER A 68 3.01 -4.31 13.06
CA SER A 68 3.19 -5.46 13.94
C SER A 68 4.65 -5.77 14.22
N ALA A 69 5.52 -5.39 13.32
CA ALA A 69 6.95 -5.66 13.46
C ALA A 69 7.70 -4.55 14.21
N THR A 70 7.04 -3.46 14.56
CA THR A 70 7.72 -2.31 15.14
C THR A 70 6.99 -1.82 16.38
N GLU A 71 7.66 -0.97 17.14
CA GLU A 71 7.08 -0.35 18.33
C GLU A 71 7.55 1.08 18.37
N ASN A 72 6.71 1.97 18.83
CA ASN A 72 7.05 3.38 18.95
C ASN A 72 7.56 3.94 17.64
N GLU A 73 6.92 3.56 16.56
CA GLU A 73 7.41 3.91 15.23
C GLU A 73 6.59 5.02 14.58
N CYS A 74 7.25 5.82 13.78
CA CYS A 74 6.56 6.75 12.91
C CYS A 74 6.61 6.16 11.52
N ILE A 75 5.49 5.73 11.00
CA ILE A 75 5.40 5.01 9.73
C ILE A 75 4.81 5.97 8.71
N ARG A 76 5.50 6.15 7.60
CA ARG A 76 5.07 7.11 6.59
C ARG A 76 4.69 6.39 5.31
N VAL A 77 3.54 6.71 4.76
CA VAL A 77 3.08 6.17 3.50
C VAL A 77 3.25 7.24 2.43
N GLU A 78 3.97 6.92 1.38
CA GLU A 78 4.22 7.85 0.30
C GLU A 78 3.90 7.17 -1.02
N ALA A 79 3.70 7.94 -2.06
CA ALA A 79 3.51 7.38 -3.38
C ALA A 79 4.22 8.24 -4.41
N THR A 80 4.80 7.59 -5.39
CA THR A 80 5.45 8.26 -6.49
C THR A 80 4.84 7.76 -7.78
N SER A 81 4.42 8.68 -8.64
CA SER A 81 3.85 8.33 -9.92
C SER A 81 4.88 8.60 -10.99
N GLU A 82 5.26 7.56 -11.73
CA GLU A 82 6.18 7.74 -12.83
C GLU A 82 5.45 7.47 -14.11
N ARG A 83 6.14 7.57 -15.28
CA ARG A 83 5.47 7.46 -16.51
C ARG A 83 4.59 6.28 -16.62
N CYS A 84 5.03 5.13 -16.29
CA CYS A 84 4.29 3.90 -16.50
C CYS A 84 3.98 3.16 -15.24
N ALA A 85 4.32 3.68 -14.09
CA ALA A 85 4.18 2.94 -12.84
C ALA A 85 3.86 3.83 -11.67
N ILE A 86 3.21 3.25 -10.68
CA ILE A 86 2.99 3.89 -9.39
C ILE A 86 3.70 3.07 -8.35
N TYR A 87 4.43 3.75 -7.47
CA TYR A 87 5.14 3.10 -6.39
C TYR A 87 4.55 3.62 -5.09
N ILE A 88 4.03 2.71 -4.28
CA ILE A 88 3.49 3.07 -2.97
C ILE A 88 4.45 2.52 -1.94
N SER A 89 4.99 3.38 -1.09
CA SER A 89 6.02 2.98 -0.14
C SER A 89 5.57 3.19 1.29
N VAL A 90 5.88 2.23 2.14
CA VAL A 90 5.68 2.34 3.57
C VAL A 90 7.06 2.40 4.19
N LYS A 91 7.39 3.50 4.83
CA LYS A 91 8.74 3.75 5.34
C LYS A 91 8.75 3.84 6.84
N THR A 92 9.80 3.30 7.44
CA THR A 92 9.98 3.38 8.89
C THR A 92 11.32 4.01 9.19
N ILE A 93 11.52 4.42 10.43
CA ILE A 93 12.80 4.96 10.87
C ILE A 93 13.67 3.83 11.39
N SER A 94 13.09 2.85 12.09
CA SER A 94 13.83 1.75 12.60
C SER A 94 13.92 0.63 11.62
N GLN A 95 14.99 -0.11 11.65
CA GLN A 95 15.08 -1.31 10.85
C GLN A 95 14.42 -2.45 11.60
N PHE A 96 13.78 -3.32 10.89
CA PHE A 96 13.12 -4.47 11.48
C PHE A 96 13.15 -5.63 10.50
N LEU A 97 12.89 -6.82 11.00
CA LEU A 97 12.83 -7.97 10.13
C LEU A 97 11.39 -8.42 10.04
N TYR A 98 10.94 -8.69 8.84
CA TYR A 98 9.65 -9.31 8.68
C TYR A 98 9.76 -10.74 9.16
N SER A 99 8.71 -11.19 9.73
CA SER A 99 8.70 -12.49 10.30
C SER A 99 8.98 -13.52 9.28
N ASP A 100 9.84 -14.45 9.63
CA ASP A 100 10.16 -15.33 8.68
C ASP A 100 9.37 -16.44 8.53
N ASN A 101 8.45 -16.79 9.32
CA ASN A 101 7.54 -17.77 9.05
C ASN A 101 6.89 -17.37 7.82
N GLY A 102 7.00 -16.13 7.44
CA GLY A 102 6.69 -15.76 6.13
C GLY A 102 5.28 -15.75 5.67
N SER A 103 4.37 -16.16 6.48
CA SER A 103 3.02 -16.27 5.98
C SER A 103 2.45 -14.90 5.65
N GLY A 104 2.73 -13.89 6.45
CA GLY A 104 2.20 -12.58 6.17
C GLY A 104 2.79 -11.98 4.90
N LEU A 105 4.07 -12.17 4.68
CA LEU A 105 4.72 -11.67 3.49
C LEU A 105 4.19 -12.39 2.25
N LYS A 106 4.03 -13.69 2.34
CA LYS A 106 3.54 -14.44 1.22
C LYS A 106 2.12 -14.05 0.87
N GLU A 107 1.27 -13.83 1.84
CA GLU A 107 -0.08 -13.40 1.57
C GLU A 107 -0.10 -12.04 0.91
N MET A 108 0.77 -11.14 1.34
CA MET A 108 0.89 -9.84 0.75
C MET A 108 1.32 -9.93 -0.71
N GLU A 109 2.30 -10.80 -0.98
CA GLU A 109 2.78 -10.99 -2.35
C GLU A 109 1.71 -11.60 -3.23
N LEU A 110 0.94 -12.54 -2.71
CA LEU A 110 -0.11 -13.17 -3.48
C LEU A 110 -1.22 -12.16 -3.81
N ALA A 111 -1.57 -11.32 -2.85
CA ALA A 111 -2.59 -10.32 -3.09
C ALA A 111 -2.10 -9.30 -4.11
N ALA A 112 -0.84 -8.89 -4.01
CA ALA A 112 -0.27 -7.95 -4.97
C ALA A 112 -0.27 -8.52 -6.37
N ALA A 113 0.04 -9.79 -6.51
CA ALA A 113 0.06 -10.43 -7.81
C ALA A 113 -1.30 -10.38 -8.49
N LYS A 114 -2.37 -10.40 -7.72
CA LYS A 114 -3.72 -10.37 -8.30
C LYS A 114 -4.03 -9.04 -8.95
N ILE A 115 -3.35 -7.97 -8.57
CA ILE A 115 -3.56 -6.68 -9.20
C ILE A 115 -2.38 -6.31 -10.09
N GLY A 116 -1.52 -7.27 -10.39
CA GLY A 116 -0.37 -7.01 -11.26
C GLY A 116 0.71 -6.20 -10.58
N ALA A 117 0.81 -6.29 -9.28
CA ALA A 117 1.76 -5.51 -8.52
C ALA A 117 2.86 -6.38 -7.94
N HIS A 118 3.95 -5.75 -7.58
CA HIS A 118 5.05 -6.44 -6.91
C HIS A 118 5.36 -5.74 -5.62
N VAL A 119 5.69 -6.50 -4.59
CA VAL A 119 6.06 -5.95 -3.30
C VAL A 119 7.52 -6.24 -3.05
N THR A 120 8.28 -5.23 -2.66
CA THR A 120 9.69 -5.41 -2.30
C THR A 120 9.92 -4.81 -0.93
N ILE A 121 10.85 -5.39 -0.18
CA ILE A 121 11.22 -4.92 1.14
C ILE A 121 12.71 -4.70 1.14
N LEU A 122 13.13 -3.47 1.34
CA LEU A 122 14.54 -3.13 1.29
C LEU A 122 14.94 -2.31 2.50
N PRO A 123 16.11 -2.58 3.06
CA PRO A 123 16.61 -1.70 4.10
C PRO A 123 17.05 -0.38 3.47
N SER A 124 16.92 0.68 4.21
CA SER A 124 17.42 1.97 3.75
C SER A 124 18.36 2.50 4.82
N GLN A 125 18.96 3.63 4.54
CA GLN A 125 19.89 4.19 5.51
C GLN A 125 19.19 4.55 6.78
N CYS A 126 17.94 4.91 6.70
CA CYS A 126 17.20 5.38 7.84
C CYS A 126 16.14 4.42 8.32
N GLY A 127 16.07 3.22 7.86
CA GLY A 127 15.04 2.28 8.29
C GLY A 127 14.74 1.25 7.25
N MET A 128 13.48 0.92 7.07
CA MET A 128 13.04 -0.06 6.09
C MET A 128 12.03 0.59 5.14
N VAL A 129 12.01 0.14 3.91
CA VAL A 129 11.04 0.59 2.94
C VAL A 129 10.36 -0.62 2.33
N VAL A 130 9.06 -0.69 2.46
CA VAL A 130 8.26 -1.73 1.82
C VAL A 130 7.56 -1.04 0.66
N THR A 131 7.77 -1.48 -0.55
CA THR A 131 7.24 -0.83 -1.73
C THR A 131 6.36 -1.77 -2.52
N CYS A 132 5.21 -1.27 -2.92
CA CYS A 132 4.32 -1.96 -3.83
C CYS A 132 4.32 -1.16 -5.12
N ASN A 133 4.68 -1.78 -6.23
CA ASN A 133 4.64 -1.07 -7.49
C ASN A 133 3.75 -1.77 -8.48
N PHE A 134 3.08 -1.05 -9.31
CA PHE A 134 2.23 -1.61 -10.34
C PHE A 134 2.11 -0.63 -11.50
N ASN A 135 1.70 -1.14 -12.64
CA ASN A 135 1.58 -0.33 -13.82
C ASN A 135 0.47 0.69 -13.67
N LYS A 136 0.74 1.90 -14.10
CA LYS A 136 -0.21 2.94 -14.00
C LYS A 136 -1.35 2.73 -14.91
N VAL A 137 -1.15 2.12 -16.07
CA VAL A 137 -2.14 1.83 -16.98
C VAL A 137 -2.36 0.42 -16.99
N LEU A 138 -3.24 -0.05 -16.32
CA LEU A 138 -3.47 -1.36 -16.32
C LEU A 138 -4.14 -1.76 -17.41
N LYS A 139 -4.07 -2.20 -18.12
CA LYS A 139 -4.70 -2.48 -19.13
C LYS A 139 -5.18 -3.43 -19.27
N ALA A 140 -5.78 -3.49 -19.27
CA ALA A 140 -6.42 -4.32 -19.39
C ALA A 140 -6.26 -4.94 -20.48
N ALA A 141 -6.00 -5.00 -20.98
CA ALA A 141 -5.89 -5.52 -22.07
C ALA A 141 -6.03 -6.24 -22.23
#